data_06d2cb9321f1afbaff66d40121bac11e
#
_entry.id   06d2cb9321f1afbaff66d40121bac11e
#
_cell.length_a   1.000
_cell.length_b   1.000
_cell.length_c   1.000
_cell.angle_alpha   90.00
_cell.angle_beta   90.00
_cell.angle_gamma   90.00
#
_symmetry.space_group_name_H-M   'P 1'
#
loop_
_entity.id
_entity.type
_entity.pdbx_description
1 polymer ?
#
loop_
_entity_poly.entity_id
_entity_poly.type
_entity_poly.pdbx_seq_one_letter_code
_entity_poly.pdbx_strand_id
1 'polypeptide(L)'
;DYITVGDAGVFYVLKRDGYPFKTIYDASTMVTSSRQINFWGKQAGASEAVLAREIPSAELFVMAENLQIPAEVLVYGASIIHHSKRPLLQNYYNFIKTEESVTKDRDLFLAEPGDPDSHYSVYEDKHGTHIFSNNDLNMMTKLLELVDHGYDHWKLDGVYCPGENFVKITEYFIKARDLIQKGTFTQDQAY
;
A
#
# COMPACT_ATOMS: atom_id res chain seq x y z
N ASP A 1 -7.10 -17.55 -12.07
CA ASP A 1 -7.43 -16.79 -10.84
C ASP A 1 -6.15 -16.48 -10.08
N TYR A 2 -6.12 -15.32 -9.38
CA TYR A 2 -5.01 -14.88 -8.54
C TYR A 2 -5.40 -14.96 -7.07
N ILE A 3 -4.40 -15.23 -6.22
CA ILE A 3 -4.54 -15.18 -4.75
C ILE A 3 -3.34 -14.44 -4.16
N THR A 4 -3.62 -13.46 -3.31
CA THR A 4 -2.57 -12.73 -2.58
C THR A 4 -2.20 -13.47 -1.31
N VAL A 5 -0.91 -13.70 -1.11
CA VAL A 5 -0.36 -14.52 -0.03
C VAL A 5 0.81 -13.80 0.62
N GLY A 6 0.74 -13.62 1.94
CA GLY A 6 1.83 -13.05 2.75
C GLY A 6 2.56 -14.07 3.62
N ASP A 7 2.01 -15.27 3.79
CA ASP A 7 2.55 -16.30 4.68
C ASP A 7 3.23 -17.43 3.90
N ALA A 8 4.47 -17.78 4.31
CA ALA A 8 5.27 -18.81 3.67
C ALA A 8 4.63 -20.21 3.72
N GLY A 9 3.90 -20.51 4.81
CA GLY A 9 3.20 -21.79 4.97
C GLY A 9 2.07 -21.94 3.98
N VAL A 10 1.35 -20.84 3.67
CA VAL A 10 0.31 -20.85 2.64
C VAL A 10 0.91 -21.10 1.26
N PHE A 11 2.02 -20.46 0.90
CA PHE A 11 2.73 -20.77 -0.34
C PHE A 11 3.12 -22.25 -0.45
N TYR A 12 3.65 -22.79 0.66
CA TYR A 12 4.02 -24.21 0.71
C TYR A 12 2.82 -25.13 0.46
N VAL A 13 1.67 -24.86 1.12
CA VAL A 13 0.45 -25.67 0.96
C VAL A 13 -0.08 -25.57 -0.48
N LEU A 14 -0.18 -24.35 -1.03
CA LEU A 14 -0.67 -24.15 -2.39
C LEU A 14 0.17 -24.91 -3.42
N LYS A 15 1.50 -24.88 -3.26
CA LYS A 15 2.43 -25.58 -4.14
C LYS A 15 2.39 -27.09 -3.96
N ARG A 16 2.39 -27.58 -2.70
CA ARG A 16 2.37 -28.99 -2.35
C ARG A 16 1.12 -29.68 -2.89
N ASP A 17 -0.04 -29.05 -2.72
CA ASP A 17 -1.35 -29.62 -3.04
C ASP A 17 -1.79 -29.30 -4.49
N GLY A 18 -0.97 -28.59 -5.25
CA GLY A 18 -1.18 -28.35 -6.69
C GLY A 18 -2.38 -27.46 -6.99
N TYR A 19 -2.69 -26.48 -6.14
CA TYR A 19 -3.78 -25.55 -6.40
C TYR A 19 -3.51 -24.68 -7.64
N PRO A 20 -4.49 -24.47 -8.53
CA PRO A 20 -4.30 -23.82 -9.84
C PRO A 20 -4.29 -22.29 -9.77
N PHE A 21 -3.90 -21.71 -8.64
CA PHE A 21 -3.85 -20.26 -8.49
C PHE A 21 -2.50 -19.68 -8.87
N LYS A 22 -2.53 -18.54 -9.54
CA LYS A 22 -1.37 -17.65 -9.60
C LYS A 22 -1.26 -16.90 -8.29
N THR A 23 -0.08 -16.91 -7.69
CA THR A 23 0.12 -16.29 -6.37
C THR A 23 0.79 -14.94 -6.50
N ILE A 24 0.26 -13.96 -5.77
CA ILE A 24 0.85 -12.63 -5.60
C ILE A 24 1.46 -12.59 -4.19
N TYR A 25 2.75 -12.30 -4.11
CA TYR A 25 3.43 -12.20 -2.82
C TYR A 25 3.22 -10.80 -2.21
N ASP A 26 2.54 -10.74 -1.06
CA ASP A 26 2.31 -9.52 -0.29
C ASP A 26 2.62 -9.76 1.19
N ALA A 27 3.80 -9.39 1.62
CA ALA A 27 4.17 -9.38 3.03
C ALA A 27 4.22 -7.95 3.59
N SER A 28 3.39 -7.06 3.08
CA SER A 28 3.27 -5.66 3.50
C SER A 28 4.63 -4.94 3.51
N THR A 29 5.02 -4.36 4.65
CA THR A 29 6.27 -3.61 4.82
C THR A 29 7.56 -4.44 4.64
N MET A 30 7.45 -5.74 4.49
CA MET A 30 8.62 -6.62 4.35
C MET A 30 9.07 -6.85 2.90
N VAL A 31 8.32 -6.38 1.90
CA VAL A 31 8.65 -6.58 0.47
C VAL A 31 9.45 -5.38 -0.03
N THR A 32 10.75 -5.35 0.30
CA THR A 32 11.61 -4.16 0.12
C THR A 32 12.82 -4.38 -0.78
N SER A 33 13.03 -5.57 -1.34
CA SER A 33 14.20 -5.81 -2.18
C SER A 33 13.91 -6.74 -3.35
N SER A 34 14.56 -6.48 -4.50
CA SER A 34 14.47 -7.34 -5.69
C SER A 34 14.96 -8.78 -5.41
N ARG A 35 15.96 -8.96 -4.55
CA ARG A 35 16.45 -10.29 -4.17
C ARG A 35 15.37 -11.12 -3.48
N GLN A 36 14.64 -10.52 -2.56
CA GLN A 36 13.54 -11.17 -1.86
C GLN A 36 12.41 -11.53 -2.83
N ILE A 37 12.02 -10.60 -3.68
CA ILE A 37 10.97 -10.80 -4.68
C ILE A 37 11.33 -11.94 -5.63
N ASN A 38 12.54 -11.90 -6.18
CA ASN A 38 13.03 -12.92 -7.08
C ASN A 38 13.15 -14.30 -6.40
N PHE A 39 13.52 -14.34 -5.11
CA PHE A 39 13.50 -15.57 -4.33
C PHE A 39 12.10 -16.19 -4.28
N TRP A 40 11.06 -15.41 -3.96
CA TRP A 40 9.69 -15.91 -3.91
C TRP A 40 9.17 -16.32 -5.30
N GLY A 41 9.52 -15.58 -6.36
CA GLY A 41 9.23 -15.97 -7.73
C GLY A 41 9.85 -17.33 -8.06
N LYS A 42 11.13 -17.50 -7.80
CA LYS A 42 11.89 -18.71 -8.15
C LYS A 42 11.55 -19.91 -7.25
N GLN A 43 11.46 -19.73 -5.94
CA GLN A 43 11.33 -20.84 -4.98
C GLN A 43 9.87 -21.20 -4.73
N ALA A 44 8.98 -20.22 -4.60
CA ALA A 44 7.58 -20.44 -4.28
C ALA A 44 6.65 -20.38 -5.51
N GLY A 45 7.14 -19.87 -6.64
CA GLY A 45 6.33 -19.71 -7.84
C GLY A 45 5.40 -18.49 -7.79
N ALA A 46 5.77 -17.47 -7.00
CA ALA A 46 5.05 -16.22 -7.02
C ALA A 46 5.10 -15.61 -8.42
N SER A 47 3.95 -15.26 -8.97
CA SER A 47 3.82 -14.66 -10.30
C SER A 47 3.95 -13.14 -10.28
N GLU A 48 3.81 -12.53 -9.12
CA GLU A 48 3.86 -11.09 -8.89
C GLU A 48 4.14 -10.80 -7.41
N ALA A 49 4.62 -9.60 -7.08
CA ALA A 49 4.79 -9.13 -5.71
C ALA A 49 4.18 -7.75 -5.50
N VAL A 50 3.65 -7.50 -4.31
CA VAL A 50 3.22 -6.16 -3.88
C VAL A 50 4.38 -5.51 -3.13
N LEU A 51 4.82 -4.33 -3.57
CA LEU A 51 5.93 -3.63 -2.96
C LEU A 51 5.52 -2.90 -1.69
N ALA A 52 6.44 -2.81 -0.74
CA ALA A 52 6.25 -2.01 0.46
C ALA A 52 6.08 -0.52 0.11
N ARG A 53 5.16 0.14 0.81
CA ARG A 53 4.79 1.55 0.56
C ARG A 53 5.90 2.53 0.93
N GLU A 54 6.82 2.11 1.78
CA GLU A 54 7.90 2.91 2.34
C GLU A 54 9.10 3.04 1.40
N ILE A 55 9.12 2.31 0.28
CA ILE A 55 10.25 2.35 -0.65
C ILE A 55 10.24 3.69 -1.39
N PRO A 56 11.29 4.51 -1.28
CA PRO A 56 11.40 5.75 -2.03
C PRO A 56 11.40 5.51 -3.54
N SER A 57 10.85 6.42 -4.33
CA SER A 57 10.77 6.28 -5.80
C SER A 57 12.14 6.04 -6.46
N ALA A 58 13.20 6.69 -5.96
CA ALA A 58 14.54 6.46 -6.46
C ALA A 58 15.03 5.01 -6.27
N GLU A 59 14.67 4.38 -5.16
CA GLU A 59 15.00 2.97 -4.90
C GLU A 59 14.11 2.03 -5.73
N LEU A 60 12.84 2.38 -5.96
CA LEU A 60 11.97 1.62 -6.87
C LEU A 60 12.60 1.51 -8.26
N PHE A 61 13.14 2.60 -8.80
CA PHE A 61 13.74 2.60 -10.14
C PHE A 61 15.00 1.72 -10.21
N VAL A 62 15.87 1.79 -9.21
CA VAL A 62 17.04 0.91 -9.11
C VAL A 62 16.64 -0.56 -8.94
N MET A 63 15.58 -0.81 -8.17
CA MET A 63 15.09 -2.16 -7.95
C MET A 63 14.49 -2.78 -9.22
N ALA A 64 13.82 -1.98 -10.05
CA ALA A 64 13.19 -2.41 -11.30
C ALA A 64 14.16 -3.13 -12.24
N GLU A 65 15.41 -2.65 -12.34
CA GLU A 65 16.46 -3.23 -13.19
C GLU A 65 16.76 -4.72 -12.86
N ASN A 66 16.44 -5.13 -11.65
CA ASN A 66 16.77 -6.46 -11.12
C ASN A 66 15.56 -7.34 -10.87
N LEU A 67 14.33 -6.86 -11.11
CA LEU A 67 13.11 -7.65 -10.93
C LEU A 67 12.98 -8.73 -12.01
N GLN A 68 12.63 -9.95 -11.60
CA GLN A 68 12.38 -11.09 -12.50
C GLN A 68 10.89 -11.45 -12.60
N ILE A 69 10.05 -10.88 -11.76
CA ILE A 69 8.60 -10.96 -11.80
C ILE A 69 8.00 -9.57 -11.68
N PRO A 70 6.79 -9.33 -12.21
CA PRO A 70 6.08 -8.07 -12.05
C PRO A 70 5.91 -7.66 -10.59
N ALA A 71 5.80 -6.35 -10.37
CA ALA A 71 5.55 -5.82 -9.05
C ALA A 71 4.44 -4.76 -9.07
N GLU A 72 3.51 -4.86 -8.11
CA GLU A 72 2.45 -3.91 -7.86
C GLU A 72 2.97 -2.79 -6.95
N VAL A 73 2.71 -1.53 -7.32
CA VAL A 73 3.08 -0.34 -6.57
C VAL A 73 1.82 0.41 -6.13
N LEU A 74 1.76 0.83 -4.87
CA LEU A 74 0.73 1.76 -4.41
C LEU A 74 1.00 3.13 -5.03
N VAL A 75 0.04 3.62 -5.82
CA VAL A 75 0.16 4.94 -6.48
C VAL A 75 -0.78 5.99 -5.91
N TYR A 76 -1.82 5.56 -5.17
CA TYR A 76 -2.71 6.45 -4.44
C TYR A 76 -3.25 5.79 -3.17
N GLY A 77 -3.33 6.57 -2.10
CA GLY A 77 -4.05 6.22 -0.87
C GLY A 77 -3.29 6.51 0.41
N ALA A 78 -3.95 6.22 1.53
CA ALA A 78 -3.39 6.43 2.85
C ALA A 78 -2.20 5.52 3.11
N SER A 79 -1.13 6.10 3.65
CA SER A 79 0.08 5.37 4.02
C SER A 79 0.09 5.09 5.52
N ILE A 80 0.15 3.80 5.89
CA ILE A 80 0.36 3.39 7.28
C ILE A 80 1.80 3.74 7.65
N ILE A 81 1.98 4.59 8.66
CA ILE A 81 3.30 4.97 9.17
C ILE A 81 3.68 4.21 10.44
N HIS A 82 2.67 3.69 11.16
CA HIS A 82 2.91 2.89 12.35
C HIS A 82 1.78 1.89 12.58
N HIS A 83 2.16 0.68 12.98
CA HIS A 83 1.23 -0.36 13.42
C HIS A 83 1.73 -0.98 14.72
N SER A 84 0.84 -1.05 15.71
CA SER A 84 1.09 -1.74 16.96
C SER A 84 0.05 -2.83 17.20
N LYS A 85 0.47 -4.03 17.56
CA LYS A 85 -0.46 -5.09 18.00
C LYS A 85 -1.10 -4.80 19.38
N ARG A 86 -0.68 -3.73 20.06
CA ARG A 86 -1.23 -3.32 21.36
C ARG A 86 -2.39 -2.35 21.14
N PRO A 87 -3.42 -2.39 21.99
CA PRO A 87 -4.52 -1.43 21.97
C PRO A 87 -4.07 -0.10 22.63
N LEU A 88 -3.33 0.72 21.87
CA LEU A 88 -2.71 1.93 22.40
C LEU A 88 -3.74 3.00 22.76
N LEU A 89 -4.80 3.15 21.96
CA LEU A 89 -5.88 4.11 22.23
C LEU A 89 -6.67 3.71 23.47
N GLN A 90 -7.07 2.44 23.58
CA GLN A 90 -7.76 1.95 24.77
C GLN A 90 -6.90 2.08 26.02
N ASN A 91 -5.61 1.79 25.92
CA ASN A 91 -4.67 1.96 27.04
C ASN A 91 -4.54 3.42 27.46
N TYR A 92 -4.52 4.36 26.50
CA TYR A 92 -4.52 5.79 26.75
C TYR A 92 -5.80 6.22 27.46
N TYR A 93 -6.98 5.82 26.99
CA TYR A 93 -8.26 6.14 27.62
C TYR A 93 -8.36 5.57 29.03
N ASN A 94 -7.90 4.36 29.25
CA ASN A 94 -7.81 3.79 30.61
C ASN A 94 -6.87 4.61 31.53
N PHE A 95 -5.76 5.11 30.98
CA PHE A 95 -4.82 5.94 31.74
C PHE A 95 -5.42 7.28 32.16
N ILE A 96 -6.13 7.97 31.26
CA ILE A 96 -6.81 9.24 31.56
C ILE A 96 -8.16 9.06 32.27
N LYS A 97 -8.56 7.81 32.53
CA LYS A 97 -9.79 7.42 33.24
C LYS A 97 -11.07 7.96 32.58
N THR A 98 -11.14 7.98 31.25
CA THR A 98 -12.36 8.27 30.51
C THR A 98 -13.19 7.00 30.32
N GLU A 99 -14.52 7.15 30.30
CA GLU A 99 -15.46 6.08 29.96
C GLU A 99 -15.71 5.95 28.46
N GLU A 100 -15.05 6.76 27.64
CA GLU A 100 -15.19 6.72 26.20
C GLU A 100 -14.64 5.39 25.62
N SER A 101 -15.33 4.89 24.62
CA SER A 101 -14.95 3.64 23.93
C SER A 101 -14.30 3.96 22.61
N VAL A 102 -13.09 3.46 22.40
CA VAL A 102 -12.30 3.58 21.16
C VAL A 102 -13.07 3.09 19.92
N THR A 103 -13.96 2.13 20.09
CA THR A 103 -14.71 1.51 18.96
C THR A 103 -15.78 2.42 18.34
N LYS A 104 -16.08 3.56 18.95
CA LYS A 104 -17.13 4.48 18.48
C LYS A 104 -16.59 5.66 17.69
N ASP A 105 -15.35 6.06 17.91
CA ASP A 105 -14.74 7.26 17.33
C ASP A 105 -13.85 6.88 16.16
N ARG A 106 -14.43 6.87 14.95
CA ARG A 106 -13.70 6.57 13.71
C ARG A 106 -12.89 7.73 13.17
N ASP A 107 -13.10 8.94 13.70
CA ASP A 107 -12.48 10.19 13.24
C ASP A 107 -11.38 10.69 14.19
N LEU A 108 -10.73 9.76 14.91
CA LEU A 108 -9.61 10.09 15.77
C LEU A 108 -8.35 10.40 14.96
N PHE A 109 -7.59 11.37 15.45
CA PHE A 109 -6.27 11.68 14.91
C PHE A 109 -5.29 12.04 16.03
N LEU A 110 -4.02 11.85 15.73
CA LEU A 110 -2.92 12.32 16.56
C LEU A 110 -2.36 13.62 15.95
N ALA A 111 -1.93 14.54 16.80
CA ALA A 111 -1.22 15.74 16.39
C ALA A 111 0.16 15.76 17.04
N GLU A 112 1.14 16.35 16.38
CA GLU A 112 2.45 16.58 16.97
C GLU A 112 2.40 17.75 17.95
N PRO A 113 3.08 17.68 19.11
CA PRO A 113 3.08 18.77 20.08
C PRO A 113 3.58 20.11 19.54
N GLY A 114 4.39 20.10 18.48
CA GLY A 114 4.91 21.29 17.81
C GLY A 114 4.16 21.73 16.57
N ASP A 115 3.21 20.91 16.11
CA ASP A 115 2.38 21.16 14.92
C ASP A 115 0.94 20.66 15.20
N PRO A 116 0.11 21.51 15.83
CA PRO A 116 -1.28 21.16 16.17
C PRO A 116 -2.17 20.90 14.95
N ASP A 117 -1.77 21.36 13.77
CA ASP A 117 -2.51 21.18 12.51
C ASP A 117 -2.14 19.88 11.80
N SER A 118 -1.15 19.14 12.31
CA SER A 118 -0.85 17.80 11.81
C SER A 118 -1.94 16.81 12.26
N HIS A 119 -2.56 16.13 11.29
CA HIS A 119 -3.66 15.20 11.55
C HIS A 119 -3.29 13.80 11.08
N TYR A 120 -2.64 13.02 11.94
CA TYR A 120 -2.33 11.61 11.68
C TYR A 120 -3.55 10.77 12.04
N SER A 121 -4.30 10.31 11.07
CA SER A 121 -5.46 9.45 11.32
C SER A 121 -5.07 8.19 12.07
N VAL A 122 -5.86 7.83 13.09
CA VAL A 122 -5.62 6.66 13.92
C VAL A 122 -6.90 5.90 14.16
N TYR A 123 -6.84 4.58 14.05
CA TYR A 123 -7.90 3.72 14.53
C TYR A 123 -7.35 2.48 15.24
N GLU A 124 -8.19 1.84 16.00
CA GLU A 124 -7.88 0.62 16.72
C GLU A 124 -8.94 -0.44 16.46
N ASP A 125 -8.50 -1.66 16.19
CA ASP A 125 -9.35 -2.81 15.97
C ASP A 125 -8.79 -4.06 16.69
N LYS A 126 -9.34 -5.24 16.39
CA LYS A 126 -8.86 -6.51 16.93
C LYS A 126 -7.42 -6.88 16.53
N HIS A 127 -6.85 -6.20 15.56
CA HIS A 127 -5.47 -6.41 15.10
C HIS A 127 -4.48 -5.43 15.74
N GLY A 128 -5.00 -4.43 16.46
CA GLY A 128 -4.20 -3.43 17.17
C GLY A 128 -4.49 -2.01 16.74
N THR A 129 -3.52 -1.13 16.91
CA THR A 129 -3.60 0.30 16.60
C THR A 129 -2.87 0.60 15.30
N HIS A 130 -3.51 1.33 14.41
CA HIS A 130 -3.02 1.71 13.08
C HIS A 130 -2.96 3.23 12.99
N ILE A 131 -1.79 3.77 12.66
CA ILE A 131 -1.56 5.22 12.49
C ILE A 131 -1.16 5.47 11.05
N PHE A 132 -1.78 6.45 10.43
CA PHE A 132 -1.59 6.82 9.03
C PHE A 132 -0.91 8.18 8.90
N SER A 133 -0.26 8.40 7.79
CA SER A 133 0.28 9.71 7.42
C SER A 133 -0.82 10.77 7.40
N ASN A 134 -0.45 12.00 7.65
CA ASN A 134 -1.35 13.16 7.55
C ASN A 134 -1.73 13.51 6.09
N ASN A 135 -1.07 12.92 5.11
CA ASN A 135 -1.36 13.10 3.70
C ASN A 135 -1.45 11.75 2.98
N ASP A 136 -2.37 11.65 2.02
CA ASP A 136 -2.42 10.52 1.12
C ASP A 136 -1.22 10.54 0.16
N LEU A 137 -0.69 9.35 -0.12
CA LEU A 137 0.25 9.18 -1.22
C LEU A 137 -0.48 9.50 -2.53
N ASN A 138 0.15 10.29 -3.40
CA ASN A 138 -0.31 10.53 -4.75
C ASN A 138 0.89 10.58 -5.71
N MET A 139 1.03 9.53 -6.52
CA MET A 139 2.13 9.38 -7.47
C MET A 139 1.73 9.76 -8.91
N MET A 140 0.66 10.52 -9.11
CA MET A 140 0.19 10.90 -10.45
C MET A 140 1.31 11.51 -11.30
N THR A 141 2.14 12.39 -10.70
CA THR A 141 3.27 13.03 -11.37
C THR A 141 4.43 12.07 -11.69
N LYS A 142 4.42 10.86 -11.12
CA LYS A 142 5.47 9.84 -11.29
C LYS A 142 5.04 8.65 -12.16
N LEU A 143 3.79 8.64 -12.64
CA LEU A 143 3.25 7.48 -13.37
C LEU A 143 4.06 7.15 -14.63
N LEU A 144 4.48 8.16 -15.39
CA LEU A 144 5.29 7.93 -16.58
C LEU A 144 6.64 7.30 -16.24
N GLU A 145 7.33 7.82 -15.22
CA GLU A 145 8.60 7.25 -14.75
C GLU A 145 8.41 5.81 -14.25
N LEU A 146 7.30 5.51 -13.55
CA LEU A 146 7.00 4.15 -13.10
C LEU A 146 6.83 3.20 -14.27
N VAL A 147 6.07 3.59 -15.29
CA VAL A 147 5.86 2.76 -16.48
C VAL A 147 7.13 2.57 -17.28
N ASP A 148 7.96 3.61 -17.43
CA ASP A 148 9.26 3.53 -18.11
C ASP A 148 10.22 2.54 -17.44
N HIS A 149 10.04 2.31 -16.11
CA HIS A 149 10.80 1.32 -15.36
C HIS A 149 10.07 -0.03 -15.22
N GLY A 150 8.93 -0.22 -15.91
CA GLY A 150 8.21 -1.49 -15.94
C GLY A 150 7.23 -1.71 -14.78
N TYR A 151 6.91 -0.66 -14.01
CA TYR A 151 5.84 -0.71 -13.00
C TYR A 151 4.50 -0.30 -13.62
N ASP A 152 3.81 -1.25 -14.22
CA ASP A 152 2.52 -1.08 -14.88
C ASP A 152 1.34 -1.64 -14.08
N HIS A 153 1.60 -2.28 -12.94
CA HIS A 153 0.59 -2.74 -11.99
C HIS A 153 0.44 -1.73 -10.84
N TRP A 154 -0.67 -0.99 -10.84
CA TRP A 154 -0.91 0.09 -9.90
C TRP A 154 -2.03 -0.26 -8.92
N LYS A 155 -1.77 -0.01 -7.64
CA LYS A 155 -2.76 -0.12 -6.58
C LYS A 155 -3.27 1.25 -6.18
N LEU A 156 -4.59 1.38 -6.07
CA LEU A 156 -5.26 2.52 -5.46
C LEU A 156 -5.97 2.04 -4.18
N ASP A 157 -5.79 2.77 -3.09
CA ASP A 157 -6.38 2.45 -1.78
C ASP A 157 -7.30 3.60 -1.34
N GLY A 158 -8.59 3.32 -1.24
CA GLY A 158 -9.62 4.30 -0.90
C GLY A 158 -10.06 4.26 0.56
N VAL A 159 -9.27 3.69 1.48
CA VAL A 159 -9.67 3.47 2.88
C VAL A 159 -10.17 4.74 3.59
N TYR A 160 -9.56 5.89 3.33
CA TYR A 160 -9.99 7.19 3.87
C TYR A 160 -10.68 8.09 2.84
N CYS A 161 -10.88 7.62 1.62
CA CYS A 161 -11.57 8.35 0.56
C CYS A 161 -12.67 7.49 -0.08
N PRO A 162 -13.68 7.05 0.69
CA PRO A 162 -14.71 6.15 0.17
C PRO A 162 -15.71 6.85 -0.75
N GLY A 163 -16.47 6.05 -1.50
CA GLY A 163 -17.61 6.50 -2.28
C GLY A 163 -17.23 7.24 -3.57
N GLU A 164 -18.01 8.25 -3.94
CA GLU A 164 -17.88 8.96 -5.22
C GLU A 164 -16.53 9.66 -5.41
N ASN A 165 -15.92 10.12 -4.33
CA ASN A 165 -14.59 10.76 -4.42
C ASN A 165 -13.54 9.77 -4.87
N PHE A 166 -13.54 8.54 -4.34
CA PHE A 166 -12.61 7.51 -4.77
C PHE A 166 -12.87 7.08 -6.22
N VAL A 167 -14.13 7.04 -6.65
CA VAL A 167 -14.47 6.77 -8.06
C VAL A 167 -13.85 7.83 -8.96
N LYS A 168 -14.01 9.12 -8.66
CA LYS A 168 -13.41 10.21 -9.44
C LYS A 168 -11.88 10.11 -9.50
N ILE A 169 -11.24 9.83 -8.37
CA ILE A 169 -9.79 9.64 -8.32
C ILE A 169 -9.38 8.47 -9.23
N THR A 170 -10.09 7.35 -9.14
CA THR A 170 -9.83 6.18 -9.99
C THR A 170 -9.99 6.52 -11.47
N GLU A 171 -10.99 7.32 -11.86
CA GLU A 171 -11.18 7.80 -13.22
C GLU A 171 -10.00 8.64 -13.72
N TYR A 172 -9.39 9.47 -12.88
CA TYR A 172 -8.18 10.22 -13.24
C TYR A 172 -6.99 9.27 -13.50
N PHE A 173 -6.78 8.26 -12.66
CA PHE A 173 -5.73 7.27 -12.89
C PHE A 173 -5.98 6.43 -14.15
N ILE A 174 -7.22 6.06 -14.44
CA ILE A 174 -7.60 5.38 -15.69
C ILE A 174 -7.29 6.27 -16.89
N LYS A 175 -7.66 7.55 -16.84
CA LYS A 175 -7.38 8.51 -17.90
C LYS A 175 -5.86 8.69 -18.11
N ALA A 176 -5.10 8.81 -17.03
CA ALA A 176 -3.64 8.90 -17.10
C ALA A 176 -3.04 7.65 -17.76
N ARG A 177 -3.46 6.44 -17.35
CA ARG A 177 -3.07 5.18 -17.98
C ARG A 177 -3.33 5.19 -19.49
N ASP A 178 -4.54 5.58 -19.89
CA ASP A 178 -4.93 5.58 -21.30
C ASP A 178 -4.12 6.59 -22.14
N LEU A 179 -3.75 7.73 -21.55
CA LEU A 179 -2.88 8.71 -22.17
C LEU A 179 -1.43 8.21 -22.29
N ILE A 180 -0.91 7.54 -21.25
CA ILE A 180 0.41 6.92 -21.27
C ILE A 180 0.48 5.84 -22.34
N GLN A 181 -0.51 4.97 -22.43
CA GLN A 181 -0.58 3.93 -23.45
C GLN A 181 -0.63 4.49 -24.88
N LYS A 182 -1.19 5.68 -25.07
CA LYS A 182 -1.22 6.41 -26.35
C LYS A 182 0.05 7.23 -26.60
N GLY A 183 0.96 7.33 -25.63
CA GLY A 183 2.15 8.17 -25.73
C GLY A 183 1.85 9.68 -25.75
N THR A 184 0.72 10.10 -25.17
CA THR A 184 0.27 11.50 -25.18
C THR A 184 0.17 12.10 -23.76
N PHE A 185 0.55 11.37 -22.73
CA PHE A 185 0.58 11.87 -21.36
C PHE A 185 1.69 12.92 -21.20
N THR A 186 1.34 14.05 -20.59
CA THR A 186 2.29 15.14 -20.28
C THR A 186 2.28 15.44 -18.79
N GLN A 187 3.41 15.97 -18.27
CA GLN A 187 3.54 16.34 -16.86
C GLN A 187 2.47 17.35 -16.41
N ASP A 188 2.07 18.28 -17.31
CA ASP A 188 1.04 19.28 -17.00
C ASP A 188 -0.36 18.68 -16.81
N GLN A 189 -0.57 17.45 -17.27
CA GLN A 189 -1.85 16.73 -17.08
C GLN A 189 -1.91 15.96 -15.76
N ALA A 190 -0.82 15.94 -15.00
CA ALA A 190 -0.73 15.29 -13.70
C ALA A 190 -1.16 16.21 -12.54
N TYR A 191 -1.44 17.48 -12.81
CA TYR A 191 -1.96 18.51 -11.90
C TYR A 191 -3.42 18.85 -12.28
#